data_a49a56cdf53150bca9cf62ed6690008c
#
_entry.id   a49a56cdf53150bca9cf62ed6690008c
#
_cell.length_a   1.000
_cell.length_b   1.000
_cell.length_c   1.000
_cell.angle_alpha   90.00
_cell.angle_beta   90.00
_cell.angle_gamma   90.00
#
_symmetry.space_group_name_H-M   'P 1'
#
loop_
_entity.id
_entity.type
_entity.pdbx_description
1 polymer ?
#
loop_
_entity_poly.entity_id
_entity_poly.type
_entity_poly.pdbx_seq_one_letter_code
_entity_poly.pdbx_strand_id
1 'polypeptide(L)'
;PDVLLLGGDYVFLEATRQKALRLAELIERVPAARKLAVMGNHDLWTHHGLLEDGLTQAGVELIVNRSVRLGALCEELVIAGLDDPWTGYPDAERALEQVGDPRVLLVLCHSPDALPDVLRELERQPRAQERLYVCGHTHGGQIATPWGPIVVPGHVGKQFPHGMHRVGGTQLHVSRGVGATELPMRSYAPPEIAIFDLLPAPST
;
A
#
# COMPACT_ATOMS: atom_id res chain seq x y z
N PRO A 1 16.00 4.29 2.18
CA PRO A 1 14.98 5.18 1.61
C PRO A 1 14.60 6.27 2.60
N ASP A 2 14.05 7.38 2.11
CA ASP A 2 13.52 8.45 2.98
C ASP A 2 12.23 7.99 3.66
N VAL A 3 11.39 7.26 2.92
CA VAL A 3 10.13 6.71 3.42
C VAL A 3 10.04 5.22 3.08
N LEU A 4 9.70 4.41 4.07
CA LEU A 4 9.31 3.01 3.90
C LEU A 4 7.79 2.92 3.93
N LEU A 5 7.19 2.35 2.88
CA LEU A 5 5.76 2.08 2.79
C LEU A 5 5.52 0.57 2.95
N LEU A 6 4.63 0.21 3.86
CA LEU A 6 4.26 -1.16 4.16
C LEU A 6 2.79 -1.37 3.80
N GLY A 7 2.52 -2.22 2.82
CA GLY A 7 1.24 -2.37 2.16
C GLY A 7 0.28 -3.39 2.77
N GLY A 8 0.55 -3.95 3.95
CA GLY A 8 -0.31 -4.94 4.60
C GLY A 8 0.00 -6.39 4.25
N ASP A 9 -0.80 -7.31 4.82
CA ASP A 9 -0.63 -8.76 4.77
C ASP A 9 0.74 -9.21 5.33
N TYR A 10 1.03 -8.75 6.56
CA TYR A 10 2.26 -9.08 7.28
C TYR A 10 2.29 -10.54 7.73
N VAL A 11 1.13 -11.14 7.89
CA VAL A 11 0.97 -12.56 8.25
C VAL A 11 -0.03 -13.23 7.32
N PHE A 12 0.16 -14.54 7.13
CA PHE A 12 -0.84 -15.43 6.57
C PHE A 12 -1.38 -16.31 7.70
N LEU A 13 -2.68 -16.49 7.82
CA LEU A 13 -3.44 -17.24 8.84
C LEU A 13 -3.50 -16.50 10.19
N GLU A 14 -2.57 -16.74 11.11
CA GLU A 14 -2.67 -16.29 12.50
C GLU A 14 -1.54 -15.34 12.89
N ALA A 15 -1.90 -14.21 13.50
CA ALA A 15 -0.97 -13.34 14.18
C ALA A 15 -0.67 -13.90 15.57
N THR A 16 0.61 -14.13 15.84
CA THR A 16 1.11 -14.50 17.16
C THR A 16 2.11 -13.45 17.63
N ARG A 17 2.30 -13.35 18.94
CA ARG A 17 3.31 -12.45 19.52
C ARG A 17 4.71 -12.67 18.92
N GLN A 18 5.07 -13.93 18.66
CA GLN A 18 6.37 -14.25 18.05
C GLN A 18 6.49 -13.71 16.62
N LYS A 19 5.44 -13.84 15.81
CA LYS A 19 5.41 -13.29 14.44
C LYS A 19 5.45 -11.76 14.46
N ALA A 20 4.71 -11.12 15.37
CA ALA A 20 4.72 -9.67 15.53
C ALA A 20 6.11 -9.14 15.93
N LEU A 21 6.78 -9.78 16.89
CA LEU A 21 8.15 -9.44 17.28
C LEU A 21 9.13 -9.65 16.12
N ARG A 22 8.98 -10.75 15.38
CA ARG A 22 9.84 -11.00 14.21
C ARG A 22 9.64 -9.97 13.10
N LEU A 23 8.40 -9.54 12.87
CA LEU A 23 8.08 -8.45 11.95
C LEU A 23 8.77 -7.15 12.40
N ALA A 24 8.63 -6.79 13.67
CA ALA A 24 9.29 -5.61 14.24
C ALA A 24 10.81 -5.63 14.01
N GLU A 25 11.49 -6.74 14.37
CA GLU A 25 12.93 -6.92 14.17
C GLU A 25 13.36 -6.74 12.70
N LEU A 26 12.56 -7.23 11.76
CA LEU A 26 12.86 -7.12 10.33
C LEU A 26 12.73 -5.67 9.85
N ILE A 27 11.67 -4.98 10.28
CA ILE A 27 11.39 -3.60 9.91
C ILE A 27 12.40 -2.64 10.53
N GLU A 28 12.83 -2.88 11.77
CA GLU A 28 13.86 -2.07 12.45
C GLU A 28 15.18 -2.03 11.66
N ARG A 29 15.52 -3.13 10.97
CA ARG A 29 16.74 -3.21 10.15
C ARG A 29 16.70 -2.37 8.87
N VAL A 30 15.52 -1.92 8.45
CA VAL A 30 15.38 -1.07 7.27
C VAL A 30 15.56 0.38 7.68
N PRO A 31 16.66 1.04 7.30
CA PRO A 31 16.87 2.45 7.60
C PRO A 31 15.91 3.29 6.75
N ALA A 32 15.02 4.04 7.39
CA ALA A 32 14.14 5.00 6.76
C ALA A 32 13.82 6.12 7.74
N ALA A 33 13.73 7.37 7.27
CA ALA A 33 13.40 8.50 8.11
C ALA A 33 11.94 8.46 8.57
N ARG A 34 11.05 7.93 7.76
CA ARG A 34 9.64 7.67 8.11
C ARG A 34 9.26 6.26 7.66
N LYS A 35 8.45 5.59 8.48
CA LYS A 35 7.90 4.27 8.17
C LYS A 35 6.39 4.35 8.33
N LEU A 36 5.66 4.12 7.25
CA LEU A 36 4.21 4.23 7.19
C LEU A 36 3.61 2.90 6.76
N ALA A 37 2.46 2.54 7.32
CA ALA A 37 1.82 1.26 7.06
C ALA A 37 0.30 1.37 6.94
N VAL A 38 -0.27 0.45 6.16
CA VAL A 38 -1.68 0.08 6.20
C VAL A 38 -1.79 -1.40 6.53
N MET A 39 -2.98 -1.85 6.93
CA MET A 39 -3.25 -3.27 7.19
C MET A 39 -3.83 -3.93 5.93
N GLY A 40 -3.57 -5.23 5.77
CA GLY A 40 -4.21 -6.05 4.75
C GLY A 40 -5.32 -6.93 5.33
N ASN A 41 -6.05 -7.61 4.45
CA ASN A 41 -7.19 -8.43 4.85
C ASN A 41 -6.77 -9.61 5.74
N HIS A 42 -5.62 -10.24 5.49
CA HIS A 42 -5.12 -11.32 6.33
C HIS A 42 -4.72 -10.84 7.73
N ASP A 43 -4.23 -9.60 7.85
CA ASP A 43 -3.92 -9.00 9.15
C ASP A 43 -5.19 -8.78 9.96
N LEU A 44 -6.25 -8.24 9.32
CA LEU A 44 -7.53 -7.93 9.96
C LEU A 44 -8.37 -9.17 10.31
N TRP A 45 -8.16 -10.30 9.63
CA TRP A 45 -8.83 -11.57 9.95
C TRP A 45 -8.32 -12.22 11.23
N THR A 46 -7.24 -11.75 11.79
CA THR A 46 -6.59 -12.33 12.96
C THR A 46 -6.49 -11.34 14.13
N HIS A 47 -5.65 -11.61 15.10
CA HIS A 47 -5.36 -10.73 16.24
C HIS A 47 -4.51 -9.53 15.79
N HIS A 48 -5.07 -8.64 14.96
CA HIS A 48 -4.36 -7.51 14.36
C HIS A 48 -3.69 -6.57 15.40
N GLY A 49 -4.25 -6.43 16.60
CA GLY A 49 -3.62 -5.64 17.67
C GLY A 49 -2.18 -6.06 18.00
N LEU A 50 -1.84 -7.36 17.89
CA LEU A 50 -0.46 -7.82 18.06
C LEU A 50 0.46 -7.29 16.95
N LEU A 51 -0.04 -7.18 15.72
CA LEU A 51 0.72 -6.63 14.59
C LEU A 51 0.87 -5.12 14.70
N GLU A 52 -0.18 -4.42 15.13
CA GLU A 52 -0.15 -2.98 15.41
C GLU A 52 0.89 -2.64 16.48
N ASP A 53 0.92 -3.41 17.57
CA ASP A 53 1.93 -3.27 18.63
C ASP A 53 3.35 -3.49 18.09
N GLY A 54 3.55 -4.55 17.28
CA GLY A 54 4.86 -4.85 16.68
C GLY A 54 5.30 -3.76 15.69
N LEU A 55 4.41 -3.26 14.85
CA LEU A 55 4.67 -2.17 13.92
C LEU A 55 5.03 -0.88 14.67
N THR A 56 4.25 -0.54 15.69
CA THR A 56 4.48 0.63 16.53
C THR A 56 5.83 0.55 17.25
N GLN A 57 6.17 -0.62 17.80
CA GLN A 57 7.48 -0.86 18.41
C GLN A 57 8.63 -0.65 17.43
N ALA A 58 8.45 -1.02 16.15
CA ALA A 58 9.44 -0.81 15.09
C ALA A 58 9.48 0.65 14.55
N GLY A 59 8.74 1.56 15.17
CA GLY A 59 8.66 2.97 14.76
C GLY A 59 7.84 3.20 13.51
N VAL A 60 6.91 2.30 13.21
CA VAL A 60 5.98 2.42 12.07
C VAL A 60 4.71 3.15 12.51
N GLU A 61 4.30 4.11 11.72
CA GLU A 61 3.04 4.83 11.87
C GLU A 61 1.96 4.20 10.99
N LEU A 62 0.89 3.69 11.60
CA LEU A 62 -0.29 3.21 10.88
C LEU A 62 -1.13 4.39 10.38
N ILE A 63 -1.44 4.38 9.10
CA ILE A 63 -2.19 5.46 8.43
C ILE A 63 -3.51 4.92 7.87
N VAL A 64 -4.48 4.64 8.75
CA VAL A 64 -5.80 4.10 8.39
C VAL A 64 -6.78 5.25 8.19
N ASN A 65 -7.31 5.41 6.98
CA ASN A 65 -8.28 6.45 6.60
C ASN A 65 -7.83 7.86 7.02
N ARG A 66 -6.56 8.17 6.81
CA ARG A 66 -6.00 9.49 7.10
C ARG A 66 -4.77 9.80 6.26
N SER A 67 -4.45 11.06 6.15
CA SER A 67 -3.25 11.51 5.45
C SER A 67 -2.17 12.01 6.41
N VAL A 68 -0.92 11.96 5.95
CA VAL A 68 0.25 12.50 6.63
C VAL A 68 1.08 13.35 5.68
N ARG A 69 1.65 14.44 6.21
CA ARG A 69 2.65 15.26 5.54
C ARG A 69 4.03 14.85 6.02
N LEU A 70 4.98 14.85 5.12
CA LEU A 70 6.36 14.46 5.45
C LEU A 70 7.19 15.62 6.03
N GLY A 71 6.66 16.84 6.04
CA GLY A 71 7.35 18.01 6.58
C GLY A 71 8.67 18.27 5.88
N ALA A 72 9.74 18.46 6.65
CA ALA A 72 11.06 18.76 6.13
C ALA A 72 11.66 17.72 5.16
N LEU A 73 11.14 16.48 5.14
CA LEU A 73 11.59 15.47 4.17
C LEU A 73 11.11 15.78 2.75
N CYS A 74 9.84 16.18 2.61
CA CYS A 74 9.26 16.60 1.35
C CYS A 74 7.93 17.31 1.61
N GLU A 75 7.91 18.63 1.55
CA GLU A 75 6.70 19.45 1.80
C GLU A 75 5.63 19.27 0.71
N GLU A 76 6.07 18.94 -0.50
CA GLU A 76 5.20 18.79 -1.67
C GLU A 76 4.48 17.43 -1.74
N LEU A 77 4.87 16.45 -0.88
CA LEU A 77 4.32 15.12 -0.86
C LEU A 77 3.38 14.94 0.34
N VAL A 78 2.16 14.49 0.04
CA VAL A 78 1.22 13.98 1.05
C VAL A 78 0.98 12.50 0.78
N ILE A 79 0.97 11.70 1.84
CA ILE A 79 0.66 10.28 1.78
C ILE A 79 -0.66 10.05 2.51
N ALA A 80 -1.66 9.51 1.82
CA ALA A 80 -2.94 9.11 2.38
C ALA A 80 -3.01 7.58 2.47
N GLY A 81 -3.34 7.05 3.63
CA GLY A 81 -3.56 5.63 3.84
C GLY A 81 -5.04 5.30 3.91
N LEU A 82 -5.43 4.18 3.32
CA LEU A 82 -6.78 3.64 3.38
C LEU A 82 -6.82 2.34 4.16
N ASP A 83 -7.95 2.08 4.79
CA ASP A 83 -8.26 0.77 5.33
C ASP A 83 -8.42 -0.27 4.22
N ASP A 84 -8.35 -1.55 4.57
CA ASP A 84 -8.50 -2.63 3.59
C ASP A 84 -9.95 -2.71 3.08
N PRO A 85 -10.16 -2.76 1.74
CA PRO A 85 -11.51 -2.83 1.17
C PRO A 85 -12.19 -4.19 1.28
N TRP A 86 -11.47 -5.24 1.72
CA TRP A 86 -12.01 -6.60 1.83
C TRP A 86 -12.56 -6.91 3.21
N THR A 87 -11.90 -6.39 4.24
CA THR A 87 -12.20 -6.73 5.64
C THR A 87 -12.39 -5.50 6.51
N GLY A 88 -11.77 -4.39 6.15
CA GLY A 88 -11.88 -3.11 6.84
C GLY A 88 -13.02 -2.24 6.29
N TYR A 89 -12.91 -0.94 6.54
CA TYR A 89 -13.87 0.09 6.14
C TYR A 89 -13.13 1.26 5.50
N PRO A 90 -12.74 1.14 4.21
CA PRO A 90 -12.04 2.21 3.52
C PRO A 90 -12.93 3.46 3.39
N ASP A 91 -12.40 4.59 3.79
CA ASP A 91 -13.06 5.90 3.74
C ASP A 91 -12.16 6.88 3.00
N ALA A 92 -12.38 6.99 1.69
CA ALA A 92 -11.58 7.85 0.82
C ALA A 92 -11.84 9.34 1.11
N GLU A 93 -13.07 9.73 1.48
CA GLU A 93 -13.41 11.11 1.83
C GLU A 93 -12.59 11.55 3.05
N ARG A 94 -12.62 10.77 4.13
CA ARG A 94 -11.86 11.03 5.35
C ARG A 94 -10.35 11.01 5.12
N ALA A 95 -9.85 10.02 4.36
CA ALA A 95 -8.42 9.90 4.06
C ALA A 95 -7.89 11.12 3.30
N LEU A 96 -8.73 11.73 2.44
CA LEU A 96 -8.36 12.85 1.60
C LEU A 96 -8.78 14.22 2.17
N GLU A 97 -9.53 14.28 3.27
CA GLU A 97 -10.09 15.52 3.84
C GLU A 97 -9.02 16.58 4.09
N GLN A 98 -7.88 16.20 4.68
CA GLN A 98 -6.82 17.11 5.10
C GLN A 98 -5.62 17.16 4.13
N VAL A 99 -5.75 16.60 2.94
CA VAL A 99 -4.67 16.55 1.95
C VAL A 99 -4.27 17.96 1.48
N GLY A 100 -5.25 18.86 1.30
CA GLY A 100 -5.02 20.17 0.70
C GLY A 100 -4.71 20.05 -0.80
N ASP A 101 -3.76 20.83 -1.28
CA ASP A 101 -3.31 20.83 -2.69
C ASP A 101 -1.79 20.59 -2.76
N PRO A 102 -1.30 19.39 -2.48
CA PRO A 102 0.10 19.05 -2.63
C PRO A 102 0.46 18.92 -4.10
N ARG A 103 1.74 18.99 -4.42
CA ARG A 103 2.20 18.66 -5.76
C ARG A 103 2.02 17.18 -6.07
N VAL A 104 2.36 16.31 -5.13
CA VAL A 104 2.23 14.86 -5.25
C VAL A 104 1.34 14.32 -4.14
N LEU A 105 0.32 13.55 -4.50
CA LEU A 105 -0.49 12.75 -3.61
C LEU A 105 -0.18 11.26 -3.86
N LEU A 106 0.35 10.60 -2.83
CA LEU A 106 0.48 9.15 -2.84
C LEU A 106 -0.63 8.55 -1.97
N VAL A 107 -1.43 7.66 -2.53
CA VAL A 107 -2.42 6.87 -1.80
C VAL A 107 -1.87 5.48 -1.59
N LEU A 108 -1.76 5.05 -0.33
CA LEU A 108 -1.36 3.71 0.07
C LEU A 108 -2.59 2.93 0.53
N CYS A 109 -2.86 1.81 -0.11
CA CYS A 109 -3.92 0.88 0.29
C CYS A 109 -3.42 -0.55 0.12
N HIS A 110 -3.98 -1.50 0.86
CA HIS A 110 -3.60 -2.90 0.68
C HIS A 110 -3.99 -3.41 -0.72
N SER A 111 -5.24 -3.20 -1.12
CA SER A 111 -5.82 -3.74 -2.36
C SER A 111 -6.12 -2.64 -3.39
N PRO A 112 -6.08 -2.94 -4.70
CA PRO A 112 -6.54 -2.03 -5.74
C PRO A 112 -8.06 -1.81 -5.73
N ASP A 113 -8.83 -2.63 -5.01
CA ASP A 113 -10.30 -2.57 -5.04
C ASP A 113 -10.90 -1.30 -4.41
N ALA A 114 -10.14 -0.53 -3.63
CA ALA A 114 -10.55 0.79 -3.14
C ALA A 114 -10.27 1.94 -4.16
N LEU A 115 -9.56 1.67 -5.24
CA LEU A 115 -9.23 2.69 -6.24
C LEU A 115 -10.45 3.43 -6.81
N PRO A 116 -11.58 2.76 -7.15
CA PRO A 116 -12.75 3.46 -7.69
C PRO A 116 -13.32 4.52 -6.73
N ASP A 117 -13.29 4.29 -5.42
CA ASP A 117 -13.78 5.25 -4.42
C ASP A 117 -12.83 6.45 -4.30
N VAL A 118 -11.52 6.20 -4.34
CA VAL A 118 -10.50 7.26 -4.37
C VAL A 118 -10.65 8.12 -5.63
N LEU A 119 -10.82 7.51 -6.80
CA LEU A 119 -10.99 8.26 -8.04
C LEU A 119 -12.25 9.11 -8.01
N ARG A 120 -13.37 8.58 -7.51
CA ARG A 120 -14.62 9.33 -7.34
C ARG A 120 -14.45 10.55 -6.43
N GLU A 121 -13.72 10.40 -5.33
CA GLU A 121 -13.45 11.52 -4.43
C GLU A 121 -12.52 12.56 -5.05
N LEU A 122 -11.51 12.14 -5.79
CA LEU A 122 -10.61 13.02 -6.53
C LEU A 122 -11.26 13.73 -7.72
N GLU A 123 -12.36 13.18 -8.27
CA GLU A 123 -13.20 13.86 -9.27
C GLU A 123 -14.07 14.95 -8.62
N ARG A 124 -14.61 14.68 -7.42
CA ARG A 124 -15.41 15.65 -6.65
C ARG A 124 -14.57 16.82 -6.15
N GLN A 125 -13.39 16.53 -5.68
CA GLN A 125 -12.43 17.49 -5.14
C GLN A 125 -11.05 17.23 -5.77
N PRO A 126 -10.76 17.78 -6.96
CA PRO A 126 -9.46 17.62 -7.59
C PRO A 126 -8.35 18.14 -6.69
N ARG A 127 -7.42 17.27 -6.34
CA ARG A 127 -6.28 17.54 -5.45
C ARG A 127 -5.02 16.99 -6.08
N ALA A 128 -3.91 17.65 -5.84
CA ALA A 128 -2.59 17.31 -6.33
C ALA A 128 -2.42 17.38 -7.87
N GLN A 129 -1.24 17.76 -8.31
CA GLN A 129 -0.86 17.77 -9.73
C GLN A 129 -0.55 16.37 -10.22
N GLU A 130 0.19 15.59 -9.41
CA GLU A 130 0.53 14.20 -9.68
C GLU A 130 -0.08 13.27 -8.62
N ARG A 131 -0.61 12.14 -9.08
CA ARG A 131 -1.31 11.18 -8.23
C ARG A 131 -0.77 9.78 -8.45
N LEU A 132 -0.39 9.12 -7.35
CA LEU A 132 0.10 7.75 -7.34
C LEU A 132 -0.70 6.93 -6.34
N TYR A 133 -1.33 5.85 -6.79
CA TYR A 133 -1.97 4.85 -5.94
C TYR A 133 -1.06 3.62 -5.89
N VAL A 134 -0.64 3.21 -4.71
CA VAL A 134 0.25 2.08 -4.47
C VAL A 134 -0.48 1.03 -3.66
N CYS A 135 -0.48 -0.20 -4.15
CA CYS A 135 -1.11 -1.34 -3.47
C CYS A 135 -0.41 -2.67 -3.77
N GLY A 136 -0.89 -3.73 -3.13
CA GLY A 136 -0.46 -5.11 -3.30
C GLY A 136 -1.64 -6.04 -3.47
N HIS A 137 -1.84 -6.99 -2.53
CA HIS A 137 -2.95 -7.94 -2.41
C HIS A 137 -3.03 -9.01 -3.52
N THR A 138 -2.78 -8.65 -4.75
CA THR A 138 -2.94 -9.53 -5.93
C THR A 138 -1.87 -10.60 -6.04
N HIS A 139 -0.71 -10.40 -5.38
CA HIS A 139 0.50 -11.22 -5.52
C HIS A 139 0.99 -11.39 -6.98
N GLY A 140 0.46 -10.60 -7.93
CA GLY A 140 0.64 -10.85 -9.36
C GLY A 140 0.03 -12.17 -9.80
N GLY A 141 -0.99 -12.68 -9.05
CA GLY A 141 -1.58 -14.00 -9.19
C GLY A 141 -0.79 -15.12 -8.55
N GLN A 142 0.33 -14.85 -7.88
CA GLN A 142 1.25 -15.78 -7.19
C GLN A 142 1.67 -16.99 -8.04
N ILE A 143 0.70 -17.76 -8.57
CA ILE A 143 0.90 -18.82 -9.56
C ILE A 143 0.41 -18.32 -10.91
N ALA A 144 1.35 -17.96 -11.75
CA ALA A 144 1.12 -17.45 -13.09
C ALA A 144 1.77 -18.35 -14.15
N THR A 145 1.46 -18.09 -15.40
CA THR A 145 2.02 -18.73 -16.59
C THR A 145 2.69 -17.67 -17.46
N PRO A 146 3.42 -18.03 -18.53
CA PRO A 146 3.92 -17.07 -19.51
C PRO A 146 2.84 -16.19 -20.16
N TRP A 147 1.58 -16.62 -20.12
CA TRP A 147 0.44 -15.88 -20.69
C TRP A 147 -0.32 -15.02 -19.66
N GLY A 148 0.01 -15.13 -18.39
CA GLY A 148 -0.58 -14.35 -17.31
C GLY A 148 -0.94 -15.17 -16.07
N PRO A 149 -1.49 -14.50 -15.04
CA PRO A 149 -1.89 -15.13 -13.79
C PRO A 149 -3.08 -16.09 -13.99
N ILE A 150 -3.10 -17.19 -13.22
CA ILE A 150 -4.20 -18.16 -13.27
C ILE A 150 -5.39 -17.63 -12.46
N VAL A 151 -5.13 -17.08 -11.28
CA VAL A 151 -6.14 -16.51 -10.38
C VAL A 151 -5.60 -15.19 -9.81
N VAL A 152 -6.45 -14.17 -9.79
CA VAL A 152 -6.16 -12.89 -9.14
C VAL A 152 -7.38 -12.51 -8.30
N PRO A 153 -7.21 -12.16 -7.02
CA PRO A 153 -8.30 -11.70 -6.18
C PRO A 153 -8.80 -10.31 -6.63
N GLY A 154 -10.05 -10.00 -6.29
CA GLY A 154 -10.65 -8.70 -6.51
C GLY A 154 -11.16 -8.43 -7.93
N HIS A 155 -11.99 -7.40 -8.05
CA HIS A 155 -12.49 -6.95 -9.36
C HIS A 155 -11.45 -6.09 -10.08
N VAL A 156 -10.88 -5.11 -9.38
CA VAL A 156 -9.85 -4.21 -9.92
C VAL A 156 -8.53 -4.97 -10.08
N GLY A 157 -8.21 -5.87 -9.12
CA GLY A 157 -7.04 -6.74 -9.20
C GLY A 157 -7.00 -7.61 -10.45
N LYS A 158 -8.15 -8.13 -10.91
CA LYS A 158 -8.25 -8.89 -12.18
C LYS A 158 -7.92 -8.05 -13.41
N GLN A 159 -8.23 -6.76 -13.39
CA GLN A 159 -7.92 -5.83 -14.48
C GLN A 159 -6.46 -5.39 -14.43
N PHE A 160 -5.91 -5.21 -13.23
CA PHE A 160 -4.56 -4.74 -12.97
C PHE A 160 -3.84 -5.69 -12.00
N PRO A 161 -3.39 -6.85 -12.48
CA PRO A 161 -2.84 -7.89 -11.61
C PRO A 161 -1.48 -7.51 -11.00
N HIS A 162 -0.70 -6.69 -11.66
CA HIS A 162 0.59 -6.17 -11.18
C HIS A 162 1.13 -5.07 -12.10
N GLY A 163 2.13 -4.34 -11.62
CA GLY A 163 2.88 -3.35 -12.42
C GLY A 163 2.28 -1.96 -12.38
N MET A 164 2.76 -1.11 -13.28
CA MET A 164 2.36 0.29 -13.38
C MET A 164 1.29 0.47 -14.46
N HIS A 165 0.22 1.16 -14.10
CA HIS A 165 -0.91 1.49 -14.98
C HIS A 165 -1.29 2.96 -14.84
N ARG A 166 -2.20 3.44 -15.67
CA ARG A 166 -2.79 4.77 -15.56
C ARG A 166 -4.31 4.68 -15.64
N VAL A 167 -4.99 5.17 -14.61
CA VAL A 167 -6.45 5.08 -14.48
C VAL A 167 -6.99 6.43 -13.97
N GLY A 168 -7.91 7.06 -14.71
CA GLY A 168 -8.53 8.33 -14.29
C GLY A 168 -7.53 9.45 -13.96
N GLY A 169 -6.41 9.54 -14.69
CA GLY A 169 -5.35 10.53 -14.42
C GLY A 169 -4.42 10.18 -13.25
N THR A 170 -4.68 9.07 -12.55
CA THR A 170 -3.86 8.57 -11.45
C THR A 170 -2.94 7.46 -11.94
N GLN A 171 -1.68 7.47 -11.55
CA GLN A 171 -0.77 6.35 -11.73
C GLN A 171 -1.13 5.28 -10.69
N LEU A 172 -1.35 4.04 -11.12
CA LEU A 172 -1.62 2.89 -10.28
C LEU A 172 -0.43 1.94 -10.32
N HIS A 173 0.19 1.70 -9.18
CA HIS A 173 1.18 0.63 -9.03
C HIS A 173 0.62 -0.50 -8.18
N VAL A 174 0.56 -1.70 -8.76
CA VAL A 174 0.16 -2.93 -8.06
C VAL A 174 1.39 -3.80 -7.89
N SER A 175 1.89 -3.88 -6.66
CA SER A 175 3.06 -4.67 -6.32
C SER A 175 2.71 -6.16 -6.22
N ARG A 176 3.63 -7.00 -6.69
CA ARG A 176 3.55 -8.45 -6.44
C ARG A 176 3.84 -8.81 -4.99
N GLY A 177 4.46 -7.90 -4.23
CA GLY A 177 4.90 -8.16 -2.86
C GLY A 177 5.95 -9.25 -2.74
N VAL A 178 6.35 -9.55 -1.51
CA VAL A 178 7.42 -10.52 -1.20
C VAL A 178 6.89 -11.82 -0.59
N GLY A 179 5.65 -11.83 -0.08
CA GLY A 179 5.02 -12.95 0.60
C GLY A 179 4.44 -14.02 -0.34
N ALA A 180 3.81 -15.01 0.23
CA ALA A 180 2.99 -16.01 -0.44
C ALA A 180 1.85 -16.44 0.50
N THR A 181 0.70 -16.78 -0.08
CA THR A 181 -0.45 -17.33 0.63
C THR A 181 -0.62 -18.81 0.27
N GLU A 182 -1.20 -19.61 1.17
CA GLU A 182 -1.50 -21.03 1.01
C GLU A 182 -0.31 -21.90 0.59
N LEU A 183 0.17 -21.75 -0.63
CA LEU A 183 1.35 -22.45 -1.13
C LEU A 183 2.58 -21.54 -0.99
N PRO A 184 3.65 -21.97 -0.30
CA PRO A 184 4.86 -21.17 -0.10
C PRO A 184 5.75 -21.17 -1.36
N MET A 185 5.15 -20.89 -2.51
CA MET A 185 5.83 -20.84 -3.81
C MET A 185 5.24 -19.79 -4.71
N ARG A 186 6.02 -19.32 -5.66
CA ARG A 186 5.62 -18.39 -6.73
C ARG A 186 6.05 -18.95 -8.08
N SER A 187 5.21 -18.75 -9.11
CA SER A 187 5.53 -19.12 -10.50
C SER A 187 5.18 -17.95 -11.42
N TYR A 188 6.13 -17.50 -12.24
CA TYR A 188 6.01 -16.34 -13.14
C TYR A 188 5.52 -15.03 -12.47
N ALA A 189 5.51 -14.98 -11.14
CA ALA A 189 5.19 -13.83 -10.31
C ALA A 189 6.28 -13.64 -9.25
N PRO A 190 7.51 -13.29 -9.65
CA PRO A 190 8.64 -13.16 -8.71
C PRO A 190 8.32 -12.15 -7.61
N PRO A 191 8.91 -12.32 -6.41
CA PRO A 191 8.78 -11.34 -5.33
C PRO A 191 9.32 -9.97 -5.77
N GLU A 192 8.69 -8.90 -5.26
CA GLU A 192 8.96 -7.53 -5.69
C GLU A 192 9.01 -6.58 -4.49
N ILE A 193 10.02 -5.72 -4.48
CA ILE A 193 10.08 -4.51 -3.67
C ILE A 193 10.14 -3.34 -4.66
N ALA A 194 9.12 -2.48 -4.68
CA ALA A 194 9.08 -1.32 -5.55
C ALA A 194 9.84 -0.14 -4.93
N ILE A 195 10.63 0.56 -5.73
CA ILE A 195 11.32 1.79 -5.34
C ILE A 195 10.80 2.90 -6.24
N PHE A 196 10.37 4.01 -5.64
CA PHE A 196 9.90 5.20 -6.34
C PHE A 196 10.84 6.34 -6.02
N ASP A 197 11.43 6.92 -7.06
CA ASP A 197 12.20 8.16 -6.97
C ASP A 197 11.32 9.33 -7.41
N LEU A 198 11.00 10.21 -6.47
CA LEU A 198 10.26 11.44 -6.74
C LEU A 198 11.26 12.54 -7.08
N LEU A 199 11.35 12.87 -8.34
CA LEU A 199 12.26 13.89 -8.83
C LEU A 199 11.57 15.26 -8.95
N PRO A 200 12.29 16.38 -8.73
CA PRO A 200 11.77 17.70 -9.05
C PRO A 200 11.43 17.78 -10.55
N ALA A 201 10.41 18.57 -10.90
CA ALA A 201 10.14 18.81 -12.31
C ALA A 201 11.34 19.44 -12.97
N PRO A 202 11.63 19.11 -14.24
CA PRO A 202 12.67 19.81 -14.98
C PRO A 202 12.37 21.30 -14.97
N SER A 203 13.39 22.11 -14.66
CA SER A 203 13.30 23.57 -14.74
C SER A 203 12.97 23.95 -16.20
N THR A 204 11.82 24.58 -16.41
CA THR A 204 11.42 25.14 -17.72
C THR A 204 12.21 26.37 -18.02
#